data_beb46cda76d1c072a1dcb776828537cd
#
_entry.id   beb46cda76d1c072a1dcb776828537cd
#
_cell.length_a   1.000
_cell.length_b   1.000
_cell.length_c   1.000
_cell.angle_alpha   90.00
_cell.angle_beta   90.00
_cell.angle_gamma   90.00
#
_symmetry.space_group_name_H-M   'P 1'
#
loop_
_entity.id
_entity.type
_entity.pdbx_description
1 polymer ?
#
loop_
_entity_poly.entity_id
_entity_poly.type
_entity_poly.pdbx_seq_one_letter_code
_entity_poly.pdbx_strand_id
1 'polypeptide(L)'
;MILPFLLLQTAVASPLAVRPDTGRPYHDAEHYDVTLVLGDSGHHVVGQVETSWRLRSSDPIVVALDSSLRVVRVLINGRENTRLARTQFARGPNDVLIPHEGKAGDSLTTRIRYHGEVRTGLVFRGDRAKGLAIFADNWPDRAHGWLPLDDYPGDKATVAFHVQAPAGYQVLANGTLGKIDTLAYNQLVWNYQLDRPIPPYTFVVAVAKFAVTHLPDAACSVRCVPQMLWTAPDDSAYAVQEPFRRVGEIVEFYSRLIGPFPYPSLAHVEAVTPFGGMENSTAIFYNDSLYRARAFPEDLVAHETAHQWFGDAVTEDDWHHIWLSEGFATYLAAMWAEHVGGAQALAMTMRRNADVYFASASVERPILDPAVRNLDSLLNENNYQKGSWVLHQLRGLIGDSLFAAALRSYYQSYRDSSALSEDFARVVSQAAGRDLDWYFRQALTQPGYPVLDVRWKRDGGKLGIEIRQTQKP
;
A
#
# COMPACT_ATOMS: atom_id res chain seq x y z
N MET A 1 -1.53 34.76 21.87
CA MET A 1 -0.38 34.75 22.82
C MET A 1 -0.22 33.31 23.30
N ILE A 2 0.63 32.57 22.61
CA ILE A 2 0.88 31.14 22.84
C ILE A 2 1.98 31.05 23.89
N LEU A 3 1.65 30.46 25.06
CA LEU A 3 2.66 30.17 26.08
C LEU A 3 3.52 28.99 25.60
N PRO A 4 4.85 29.05 25.74
CA PRO A 4 5.71 27.89 25.52
C PRO A 4 5.51 26.89 26.66
N PHE A 5 5.18 25.65 26.31
CA PHE A 5 5.21 24.52 27.24
C PHE A 5 6.66 24.16 27.56
N LEU A 6 7.09 24.40 28.80
CA LEU A 6 8.31 23.82 29.34
C LEU A 6 7.99 22.37 29.75
N LEU A 7 8.42 21.41 28.95
CA LEU A 7 8.47 20.00 29.32
C LEU A 7 9.82 19.72 30.01
N LEU A 8 9.76 19.26 31.26
CA LEU A 8 10.93 18.72 31.94
C LEU A 8 11.36 17.45 31.23
N GLN A 9 12.55 17.46 30.67
CA GLN A 9 13.24 16.33 30.12
C GLN A 9 13.79 15.45 31.24
N THR A 10 13.33 14.21 31.32
CA THR A 10 14.17 13.11 31.79
C THR A 10 14.26 12.13 30.65
N ALA A 11 15.33 12.23 29.89
CA ALA A 11 15.54 11.42 28.71
C ALA A 11 16.44 10.23 29.06
N VAL A 12 15.97 9.04 28.75
CA VAL A 12 16.86 7.98 28.28
C VAL A 12 16.48 7.76 26.82
N ALA A 13 17.35 8.18 25.92
CA ALA A 13 17.14 8.09 24.50
C ALA A 13 17.28 6.64 24.06
N SER A 14 16.16 6.02 23.66
CA SER A 14 16.23 4.92 22.71
C SER A 14 16.01 5.50 21.30
N PRO A 15 16.83 5.12 20.31
CA PRO A 15 16.63 5.58 18.94
C PRO A 15 15.28 5.10 18.41
N LEU A 16 14.65 5.89 17.53
CA LEU A 16 13.46 5.50 16.78
C LEU A 16 13.69 4.26 15.91
N ALA A 17 14.94 3.92 15.67
CA ALA A 17 15.32 2.81 14.81
C ALA A 17 14.88 1.46 15.39
N VAL A 18 13.68 1.03 15.00
CA VAL A 18 13.40 -0.38 14.82
C VAL A 18 14.07 -0.73 13.49
N ARG A 19 15.29 -1.25 13.53
CA ARG A 19 15.90 -1.78 12.32
C ARG A 19 15.15 -3.04 11.91
N PRO A 20 14.79 -3.18 10.62
CA PRO A 20 14.24 -4.42 10.11
C PRO A 20 15.18 -5.59 10.44
N ASP A 21 14.61 -6.78 10.50
CA ASP A 21 15.40 -8.02 10.52
C ASP A 21 16.12 -8.15 9.19
N THR A 22 17.21 -7.45 9.05
CA THR A 22 18.06 -7.41 7.85
C THR A 22 18.86 -8.69 7.66
N GLY A 23 18.42 -9.80 8.23
CA GLY A 23 19.05 -11.11 8.06
C GLY A 23 18.91 -11.67 6.65
N ARG A 24 18.14 -11.05 5.76
CA ARG A 24 18.06 -11.43 4.35
C ARG A 24 19.07 -10.61 3.53
N PRO A 25 19.98 -11.25 2.77
CA PRO A 25 20.77 -10.56 1.76
C PRO A 25 19.84 -10.19 0.61
N TYR A 26 19.34 -8.97 0.61
CA TYR A 26 18.52 -8.46 -0.49
C TYR A 26 19.37 -8.20 -1.71
N HIS A 27 18.94 -8.72 -2.84
CA HIS A 27 19.26 -8.13 -4.12
C HIS A 27 18.09 -7.23 -4.52
N ASP A 28 18.36 -6.19 -5.27
CA ASP A 28 17.40 -5.19 -5.69
C ASP A 28 16.67 -5.68 -6.95
N ALA A 29 15.39 -5.97 -6.88
CA ALA A 29 14.58 -6.29 -8.04
C ALA A 29 14.19 -5.01 -8.76
N GLU A 30 14.73 -4.76 -9.94
CA GLU A 30 14.47 -3.56 -10.73
C GLU A 30 13.23 -3.68 -11.63
N HIS A 31 12.92 -4.89 -12.10
CA HIS A 31 11.81 -5.16 -13.03
C HIS A 31 11.34 -6.59 -12.99
N TYR A 32 10.02 -6.80 -13.08
CA TYR A 32 9.38 -8.09 -13.26
C TYR A 32 8.63 -8.13 -14.61
N ASP A 33 8.95 -9.10 -15.47
CA ASP A 33 8.18 -9.45 -16.67
C ASP A 33 7.44 -10.76 -16.39
N VAL A 34 6.13 -10.66 -16.22
CA VAL A 34 5.27 -11.73 -15.71
C VAL A 34 4.37 -12.26 -16.81
N THR A 35 4.56 -13.51 -17.20
CA THR A 35 3.64 -14.24 -18.08
C THR A 35 2.80 -15.20 -17.25
N LEU A 36 1.47 -15.11 -17.34
CA LEU A 36 0.53 -15.96 -16.63
C LEU A 36 -0.48 -16.61 -17.59
N VAL A 37 -0.72 -17.89 -17.39
CA VAL A 37 -1.84 -18.61 -17.99
C VAL A 37 -2.80 -18.99 -16.88
N LEU A 38 -3.95 -18.34 -16.87
CA LEU A 38 -5.02 -18.59 -15.91
C LEU A 38 -6.07 -19.46 -16.58
N GLY A 39 -6.31 -20.63 -16.00
CA GLY A 39 -7.28 -21.60 -16.51
C GLY A 39 -8.72 -21.17 -16.23
N ASP A 40 -9.65 -21.85 -16.86
CA ASP A 40 -11.11 -21.64 -16.69
C ASP A 40 -11.73 -22.57 -15.62
N SER A 41 -10.92 -23.37 -14.98
CA SER A 41 -11.32 -24.31 -13.93
C SER A 41 -10.19 -24.58 -12.95
N GLY A 42 -10.54 -24.59 -11.65
CA GLY A 42 -9.58 -24.85 -10.57
C GLY A 42 -8.67 -23.66 -10.26
N HIS A 43 -7.79 -23.88 -9.30
CA HIS A 43 -6.86 -22.87 -8.78
C HIS A 43 -5.45 -23.02 -9.39
N HIS A 44 -5.36 -23.64 -10.57
CA HIS A 44 -4.07 -23.94 -11.20
C HIS A 44 -3.56 -22.76 -12.02
N VAL A 45 -2.29 -22.44 -11.84
CA VAL A 45 -1.57 -21.42 -12.60
C VAL A 45 -0.38 -22.05 -13.33
N VAL A 46 -0.10 -21.55 -14.54
CA VAL A 46 1.17 -21.76 -15.23
C VAL A 46 1.79 -20.39 -15.43
N GLY A 47 3.01 -20.20 -14.94
CA GLY A 47 3.66 -18.91 -14.97
C GLY A 47 5.12 -18.95 -15.40
N GLN A 48 5.57 -17.82 -15.87
CA GLN A 48 6.97 -17.49 -16.08
C GLN A 48 7.20 -16.07 -15.59
N VAL A 49 8.21 -15.88 -14.75
CA VAL A 49 8.66 -14.55 -14.34
C VAL A 49 10.11 -14.39 -14.73
N GLU A 50 10.41 -13.34 -15.48
CA GLU A 50 11.76 -12.85 -15.69
C GLU A 50 11.96 -11.62 -14.80
N THR A 51 13.00 -11.66 -13.95
CA THR A 51 13.33 -10.58 -13.03
C THR A 51 14.69 -10.01 -13.35
N SER A 52 14.77 -8.69 -13.48
CA SER A 52 16.02 -7.95 -13.58
C SER A 52 16.48 -7.55 -12.18
N TRP A 53 17.72 -7.88 -11.85
CA TRP A 53 18.31 -7.69 -10.54
C TRP A 53 19.51 -6.76 -10.57
N ARG A 54 19.64 -5.92 -9.54
CA ARG A 54 20.88 -5.26 -9.15
C ARG A 54 21.45 -5.98 -7.93
N LEU A 55 22.60 -6.62 -8.09
CA LEU A 55 23.20 -7.37 -6.98
C LEU A 55 23.78 -6.43 -5.93
N ARG A 56 23.54 -6.74 -4.67
CA ARG A 56 24.11 -6.04 -3.50
C ARG A 56 25.25 -6.81 -2.84
N SER A 57 25.38 -8.10 -3.16
CA SER A 57 26.42 -9.00 -2.65
C SER A 57 26.70 -10.14 -3.64
N SER A 58 27.54 -11.09 -3.26
CA SER A 58 27.75 -12.36 -3.96
C SER A 58 26.91 -13.52 -3.40
N ASP A 59 26.01 -13.24 -2.48
CA ASP A 59 25.11 -14.23 -1.91
C ASP A 59 24.07 -14.68 -2.95
N PRO A 60 23.49 -15.88 -2.80
CA PRO A 60 22.43 -16.33 -3.70
C PRO A 60 21.22 -15.36 -3.68
N ILE A 61 20.60 -15.18 -4.85
CA ILE A 61 19.29 -14.51 -4.91
C ILE A 61 18.27 -15.39 -4.20
N VAL A 62 17.50 -14.79 -3.31
CA VAL A 62 16.38 -15.42 -2.61
C VAL A 62 15.09 -14.93 -3.24
N VAL A 63 14.29 -15.86 -3.74
CA VAL A 63 12.96 -15.57 -4.32
C VAL A 63 11.93 -16.31 -3.51
N ALA A 64 10.96 -15.60 -2.98
CA ALA A 64 9.82 -16.21 -2.31
C ALA A 64 8.88 -16.85 -3.35
N LEU A 65 8.43 -18.10 -3.10
CA LEU A 65 7.45 -18.82 -3.92
C LEU A 65 6.83 -19.95 -3.11
N ASP A 66 5.51 -19.97 -2.99
CA ASP A 66 4.81 -21.00 -2.22
C ASP A 66 5.16 -22.44 -2.68
N SER A 67 5.25 -23.35 -1.74
CA SER A 67 5.66 -24.74 -1.98
C SER A 67 4.69 -25.54 -2.85
N SER A 68 3.44 -25.10 -2.99
CA SER A 68 2.46 -25.68 -3.90
C SER A 68 2.78 -25.42 -5.39
N LEU A 69 3.61 -24.42 -5.66
CA LEU A 69 4.06 -24.06 -7.00
C LEU A 69 5.39 -24.73 -7.33
N ARG A 70 5.35 -25.63 -8.28
CA ARG A 70 6.54 -26.40 -8.72
C ARG A 70 7.35 -25.60 -9.71
N VAL A 71 8.61 -25.30 -9.37
CA VAL A 71 9.58 -24.75 -10.31
C VAL A 71 9.98 -25.81 -11.34
N VAL A 72 9.85 -25.47 -12.61
CA VAL A 72 10.19 -26.35 -13.75
C VAL A 72 11.57 -26.03 -14.30
N ARG A 73 11.92 -24.72 -14.34
CA ARG A 73 13.17 -24.27 -14.95
C ARG A 73 13.59 -22.93 -14.39
N VAL A 74 14.89 -22.76 -14.20
CA VAL A 74 15.51 -21.48 -13.86
C VAL A 74 16.62 -21.17 -14.87
N LEU A 75 16.59 -19.97 -15.44
CA LEU A 75 17.66 -19.46 -16.31
C LEU A 75 18.31 -18.26 -15.63
N ILE A 76 19.61 -18.07 -15.85
CA ILE A 76 20.35 -16.86 -15.46
C ILE A 76 20.94 -16.27 -16.75
N ASN A 77 20.67 -14.98 -17.01
CA ASN A 77 21.09 -14.28 -18.23
C ASN A 77 20.75 -15.05 -19.52
N GLY A 78 19.53 -15.64 -19.55
CA GLY A 78 19.02 -16.41 -20.68
C GLY A 78 19.70 -17.79 -20.89
N ARG A 79 20.68 -18.14 -20.08
CA ARG A 79 21.41 -19.43 -20.19
C ARG A 79 20.90 -20.40 -19.13
N GLU A 80 20.62 -21.62 -19.59
CA GLU A 80 20.39 -22.70 -18.65
C GLU A 80 21.70 -22.97 -17.92
N ASN A 81 21.71 -22.74 -16.63
CA ASN A 81 22.86 -23.14 -15.82
C ASN A 81 22.78 -24.65 -15.62
N THR A 82 23.44 -25.41 -16.50
CA THR A 82 23.44 -26.89 -16.46
C THR A 82 24.08 -27.43 -15.18
N ARG A 83 24.91 -26.67 -14.49
CA ARG A 83 25.40 -26.99 -13.14
C ARG A 83 24.30 -26.82 -12.09
N LEU A 84 23.35 -25.87 -12.28
CA LEU A 84 22.20 -25.63 -11.41
C LEU A 84 20.99 -26.52 -11.77
N ALA A 85 20.84 -26.96 -13.00
CA ALA A 85 19.78 -27.89 -13.42
C ALA A 85 19.80 -29.25 -12.73
N ARG A 86 20.92 -29.61 -12.11
CA ARG A 86 21.08 -30.86 -11.32
C ARG A 86 21.32 -30.68 -9.84
N THR A 87 21.74 -29.51 -9.40
CA THR A 87 21.85 -29.10 -8.00
C THR A 87 21.05 -27.83 -7.76
N GLN A 88 19.76 -27.93 -7.98
CA GLN A 88 18.93 -27.63 -6.86
C GLN A 88 19.19 -26.26 -6.28
N PHE A 89 18.47 -25.28 -6.81
CA PHE A 89 18.01 -24.21 -5.94
C PHE A 89 17.58 -24.90 -4.64
N ALA A 90 18.26 -24.60 -3.54
CA ALA A 90 17.82 -25.05 -2.24
C ALA A 90 16.46 -24.36 -2.01
N ARG A 91 15.45 -25.12 -1.64
CA ARG A 91 14.13 -24.60 -1.36
C ARG A 91 13.87 -24.70 0.13
N GLY A 92 13.67 -23.53 0.75
CA GLY A 92 12.97 -23.45 2.02
C GLY A 92 11.48 -23.74 1.83
N PRO A 93 10.65 -23.66 2.86
CA PRO A 93 9.21 -23.86 2.73
C PRO A 93 8.58 -23.00 1.64
N ASN A 94 9.05 -21.74 1.51
CA ASN A 94 8.57 -20.76 0.55
C ASN A 94 9.71 -19.99 -0.14
N ASP A 95 10.96 -20.49 -0.16
CA ASP A 95 12.09 -19.80 -0.75
C ASP A 95 12.75 -20.65 -1.85
N VAL A 96 13.14 -19.98 -2.92
CA VAL A 96 13.97 -20.52 -4.00
C VAL A 96 15.30 -19.79 -3.98
N LEU A 97 16.38 -20.50 -3.66
CA LEU A 97 17.73 -19.94 -3.65
C LEU A 97 18.38 -20.14 -5.02
N ILE A 98 18.83 -19.04 -5.63
CA ILE A 98 19.44 -19.06 -6.98
C ILE A 98 20.91 -18.59 -6.85
N PRO A 99 21.87 -19.53 -6.77
CA PRO A 99 23.28 -19.19 -6.77
C PRO A 99 23.71 -18.55 -8.08
N HIS A 100 24.61 -17.57 -8.01
CA HIS A 100 25.17 -16.86 -9.16
C HIS A 100 26.68 -16.59 -8.96
N GLU A 101 27.35 -16.12 -9.99
CA GLU A 101 28.79 -15.78 -9.96
C GLU A 101 29.03 -14.25 -9.96
N GLY A 102 27.92 -13.42 -9.89
CA GLY A 102 27.98 -11.96 -9.85
C GLY A 102 28.38 -11.44 -8.47
N LYS A 103 28.77 -10.18 -8.43
CA LYS A 103 29.16 -9.44 -7.21
C LYS A 103 28.37 -8.16 -7.07
N ALA A 104 28.51 -7.49 -5.94
CA ALA A 104 27.84 -6.22 -5.70
C ALA A 104 28.04 -5.20 -6.84
N GLY A 105 26.94 -4.60 -7.30
CA GLY A 105 26.90 -3.68 -8.43
C GLY A 105 26.64 -4.31 -9.80
N ASP A 106 26.76 -5.63 -9.93
CA ASP A 106 26.45 -6.30 -11.19
C ASP A 106 24.93 -6.37 -11.41
N SER A 107 24.52 -6.38 -12.69
CA SER A 107 23.14 -6.67 -13.09
C SER A 107 23.06 -8.09 -13.66
N LEU A 108 22.00 -8.79 -13.35
CA LEU A 108 21.66 -10.06 -13.98
C LEU A 108 20.16 -10.24 -14.12
N THR A 109 19.75 -11.18 -14.97
CA THR A 109 18.34 -11.59 -15.09
C THR A 109 18.17 -13.02 -14.65
N THR A 110 17.08 -13.30 -13.94
CA THR A 110 16.59 -14.65 -13.68
C THR A 110 15.29 -14.88 -14.40
N ARG A 111 15.07 -16.07 -14.96
CA ARG A 111 13.79 -16.47 -15.54
C ARG A 111 13.34 -17.78 -14.90
N ILE A 112 12.22 -17.73 -14.19
CA ILE A 112 11.66 -18.87 -13.46
C ILE A 112 10.37 -19.29 -14.15
N ARG A 113 10.31 -20.57 -14.60
CA ARG A 113 9.06 -21.21 -15.05
C ARG A 113 8.52 -22.09 -13.95
N TYR A 114 7.25 -22.00 -13.70
CA TYR A 114 6.58 -22.74 -12.63
C TYR A 114 5.13 -23.06 -12.99
N HIS A 115 4.55 -23.99 -12.26
CA HIS A 115 3.11 -24.28 -12.30
C HIS A 115 2.66 -24.93 -10.99
N GLY A 116 1.39 -24.88 -10.72
CA GLY A 116 0.82 -25.57 -9.55
C GLY A 116 -0.53 -24.97 -9.14
N GLU A 117 -1.02 -25.40 -8.00
CA GLU A 117 -2.25 -24.90 -7.42
C GLU A 117 -1.96 -23.75 -6.46
N VAL A 118 -2.60 -22.62 -6.69
CA VAL A 118 -2.50 -21.44 -5.83
C VAL A 118 -3.34 -21.66 -4.57
N ARG A 119 -2.71 -21.46 -3.40
CA ARG A 119 -3.33 -21.60 -2.08
C ARG A 119 -3.59 -20.26 -1.40
N THR A 120 -2.81 -19.24 -1.76
CA THR A 120 -2.88 -17.88 -1.23
C THR A 120 -2.45 -16.88 -2.28
N GLY A 121 -2.74 -15.61 -2.11
CA GLY A 121 -2.37 -14.53 -3.01
C GLY A 121 -3.30 -14.33 -4.21
N LEU A 122 -4.11 -15.34 -4.59
CA LEU A 122 -5.23 -15.19 -5.53
C LEU A 122 -6.51 -15.76 -4.93
N VAL A 123 -7.58 -15.02 -5.07
CA VAL A 123 -8.94 -15.46 -4.74
C VAL A 123 -9.63 -15.93 -6.01
N PHE A 124 -10.16 -17.15 -5.99
CA PHE A 124 -10.93 -17.73 -7.08
C PHE A 124 -12.39 -17.86 -6.67
N ARG A 125 -13.31 -17.38 -7.50
CA ARG A 125 -14.74 -17.51 -7.29
C ARG A 125 -15.41 -18.09 -8.54
N GLY A 126 -16.31 -19.04 -8.32
CA GLY A 126 -17.03 -19.69 -9.40
C GLY A 126 -16.18 -20.62 -10.27
N ASP A 127 -16.71 -20.93 -11.42
CA ASP A 127 -16.07 -21.73 -12.45
C ASP A 127 -16.60 -21.29 -13.83
N ARG A 128 -16.16 -21.95 -14.91
CA ARG A 128 -16.62 -21.61 -16.27
C ARG A 128 -18.13 -21.62 -16.43
N ALA A 129 -18.84 -22.54 -15.77
CA ALA A 129 -20.30 -22.67 -15.89
C ALA A 129 -21.03 -21.57 -15.12
N LYS A 130 -20.52 -21.18 -13.95
CA LYS A 130 -21.11 -20.18 -13.06
C LYS A 130 -20.58 -18.76 -13.28
N GLY A 131 -19.55 -18.60 -14.12
CA GLY A 131 -18.78 -17.37 -14.26
C GLY A 131 -17.58 -17.39 -13.33
N LEU A 132 -16.38 -17.44 -13.92
CA LEU A 132 -15.11 -17.36 -13.20
C LEU A 132 -14.81 -15.92 -12.80
N ALA A 133 -14.27 -15.71 -11.59
CA ALA A 133 -13.61 -14.47 -11.19
C ALA A 133 -12.35 -14.80 -10.42
N ILE A 134 -11.26 -14.11 -10.74
CA ILE A 134 -9.94 -14.26 -10.12
C ILE A 134 -9.47 -12.87 -9.71
N PHE A 135 -9.00 -12.71 -8.46
CA PHE A 135 -8.51 -11.45 -7.94
C PHE A 135 -7.25 -11.67 -7.13
N ALA A 136 -6.25 -10.82 -7.31
CA ALA A 136 -5.10 -10.78 -6.42
C ALA A 136 -5.51 -10.35 -5.00
N ASP A 137 -4.87 -10.94 -3.99
CA ASP A 137 -5.04 -10.64 -2.57
C ASP A 137 -3.70 -10.87 -1.86
N ASN A 138 -2.80 -9.92 -2.00
CA ASN A 138 -1.38 -10.09 -1.65
C ASN A 138 -1.00 -9.57 -0.28
N TRP A 139 -1.77 -8.63 0.29
CA TRP A 139 -1.40 -8.03 1.56
C TRP A 139 -1.38 -9.08 2.70
N PRO A 140 -0.36 -9.15 3.58
CA PRO A 140 0.87 -8.33 3.56
C PRO A 140 1.98 -8.91 2.67
N ASP A 141 2.17 -10.22 2.61
CA ASP A 141 3.26 -10.92 1.98
C ASP A 141 2.78 -12.20 1.27
N ARG A 142 1.63 -12.13 0.55
CA ARG A 142 1.02 -13.28 -0.11
C ARG A 142 1.22 -13.32 -1.64
N ALA A 143 1.95 -12.34 -2.20
CA ALA A 143 2.24 -12.34 -3.63
C ALA A 143 3.06 -13.57 -4.04
N HIS A 144 3.93 -14.08 -3.15
CA HIS A 144 4.66 -15.33 -3.36
C HIS A 144 3.77 -16.57 -3.51
N GLY A 145 2.50 -16.47 -3.17
CA GLY A 145 1.51 -17.53 -3.37
C GLY A 145 1.20 -17.81 -4.84
N TRP A 146 1.55 -16.91 -5.75
CA TRP A 146 1.31 -17.06 -7.19
C TRP A 146 2.42 -16.54 -8.09
N LEU A 147 3.38 -15.75 -7.57
CA LEU A 147 4.54 -15.22 -8.29
C LEU A 147 5.84 -15.53 -7.54
N PRO A 148 6.91 -15.92 -8.24
CA PRO A 148 8.26 -15.92 -7.69
C PRO A 148 8.81 -14.48 -7.67
N LEU A 149 9.00 -13.89 -6.48
CA LEU A 149 9.46 -12.51 -6.32
C LEU A 149 10.14 -12.30 -4.95
N ASP A 150 10.72 -11.13 -4.71
CA ASP A 150 11.03 -10.65 -3.37
C ASP A 150 9.74 -10.04 -2.77
N ASP A 151 9.13 -10.76 -1.81
CA ASP A 151 7.82 -10.39 -1.24
C ASP A 151 8.00 -9.47 -0.04
N TYR A 152 8.60 -8.30 -0.28
CA TYR A 152 8.89 -7.31 0.76
C TYR A 152 8.49 -5.89 0.30
N PRO A 153 7.84 -5.08 1.16
CA PRO A 153 7.28 -3.79 0.76
C PRO A 153 8.33 -2.78 0.30
N GLY A 154 9.54 -2.82 0.88
CA GLY A 154 10.63 -1.92 0.55
C GLY A 154 11.32 -2.23 -0.79
N ASP A 155 11.17 -3.43 -1.37
CA ASP A 155 11.79 -3.80 -2.65
C ASP A 155 10.83 -3.51 -3.82
N LYS A 156 10.77 -2.27 -4.24
CA LYS A 156 9.87 -1.78 -5.30
C LYS A 156 10.47 -2.02 -6.67
N ALA A 157 9.65 -2.49 -7.60
CA ALA A 157 10.05 -2.74 -8.97
C ALA A 157 9.00 -2.29 -9.98
N THR A 158 9.44 -2.04 -11.22
CA THR A 158 8.54 -1.90 -12.37
C THR A 158 8.00 -3.26 -12.77
N VAL A 159 6.84 -3.31 -13.44
CA VAL A 159 6.22 -4.58 -13.79
C VAL A 159 5.56 -4.55 -15.17
N ALA A 160 5.71 -5.64 -15.91
CA ALA A 160 4.94 -5.96 -17.10
C ALA A 160 4.16 -7.27 -16.85
N PHE A 161 2.89 -7.28 -17.24
CA PHE A 161 2.03 -8.46 -17.16
C PHE A 161 1.57 -8.90 -18.55
N HIS A 162 1.72 -10.18 -18.86
CA HIS A 162 1.23 -10.87 -20.04
C HIS A 162 0.26 -11.97 -19.59
N VAL A 163 -1.02 -11.63 -19.45
CA VAL A 163 -2.02 -12.52 -18.86
C VAL A 163 -2.86 -13.16 -19.92
N GLN A 164 -2.78 -14.47 -20.03
CA GLN A 164 -3.67 -15.28 -20.86
C GLN A 164 -4.87 -15.71 -20.03
N ALA A 165 -6.06 -15.32 -20.46
CA ALA A 165 -7.32 -15.66 -19.82
C ALA A 165 -8.30 -16.27 -20.83
N PRO A 166 -9.34 -17.00 -20.37
CA PRO A 166 -10.37 -17.58 -21.24
C PRO A 166 -11.10 -16.50 -22.05
N ALA A 167 -11.55 -16.86 -23.26
CA ALA A 167 -12.34 -15.96 -24.09
C ALA A 167 -13.63 -15.50 -23.40
N GLY A 168 -13.99 -14.25 -23.57
CA GLY A 168 -15.18 -13.63 -22.97
C GLY A 168 -14.98 -13.08 -21.55
N TYR A 169 -13.75 -13.13 -21.01
CA TYR A 169 -13.36 -12.46 -19.78
C TYR A 169 -12.57 -11.19 -20.09
N GLN A 170 -12.65 -10.23 -19.20
CA GLN A 170 -11.79 -9.05 -19.16
C GLN A 170 -10.66 -9.30 -18.16
N VAL A 171 -9.49 -8.77 -18.47
CA VAL A 171 -8.32 -8.83 -17.59
C VAL A 171 -7.89 -7.41 -17.24
N LEU A 172 -7.62 -7.18 -15.98
CA LEU A 172 -6.97 -5.97 -15.47
C LEU A 172 -5.68 -6.37 -14.76
N ALA A 173 -4.62 -5.60 -14.95
CA ALA A 173 -3.38 -5.66 -14.17
C ALA A 173 -2.82 -4.26 -13.95
N ASN A 174 -1.74 -4.11 -13.17
CA ASN A 174 -1.14 -2.81 -12.89
C ASN A 174 -0.68 -2.10 -14.17
N GLY A 175 -0.92 -0.79 -14.20
CA GLY A 175 -0.41 0.10 -15.26
C GLY A 175 -1.36 0.29 -16.42
N THR A 176 -0.81 0.40 -17.62
CA THR A 176 -1.55 0.72 -18.85
C THR A 176 -1.70 -0.52 -19.71
N LEU A 177 -2.93 -0.77 -20.16
CA LEU A 177 -3.18 -1.78 -21.17
C LEU A 177 -2.57 -1.36 -22.50
N GLY A 178 -1.68 -2.19 -22.99
CA GLY A 178 -1.12 -2.09 -24.33
C GLY A 178 -1.93 -2.90 -25.35
N LYS A 179 -1.24 -3.77 -26.07
CA LYS A 179 -1.83 -4.62 -27.09
C LYS A 179 -2.51 -5.86 -26.47
N ILE A 180 -3.69 -6.25 -26.97
CA ILE A 180 -4.29 -7.55 -26.72
C ILE A 180 -3.93 -8.46 -27.91
N ASP A 181 -3.17 -9.51 -27.68
CA ASP A 181 -2.80 -10.48 -28.68
C ASP A 181 -3.79 -11.64 -28.73
N THR A 182 -4.14 -12.04 -29.94
CA THR A 182 -5.01 -13.21 -30.17
C THR A 182 -4.14 -14.42 -30.50
N LEU A 183 -4.24 -15.45 -29.71
CA LEU A 183 -3.64 -16.74 -29.94
C LEU A 183 -4.57 -17.70 -30.70
N ALA A 184 -4.07 -18.91 -31.01
CA ALA A 184 -4.90 -19.98 -31.56
C ALA A 184 -6.08 -20.27 -30.60
N TYR A 185 -7.20 -20.75 -31.18
CA TYR A 185 -8.42 -21.09 -30.42
C TYR A 185 -9.07 -19.90 -29.67
N ASN A 186 -8.93 -18.67 -30.22
CA ASN A 186 -9.49 -17.43 -29.64
C ASN A 186 -9.05 -17.15 -28.19
N GLN A 187 -7.90 -17.61 -27.79
CA GLN A 187 -7.32 -17.22 -26.52
C GLN A 187 -6.70 -15.83 -26.66
N LEU A 188 -6.85 -15.01 -25.63
CA LEU A 188 -6.34 -13.63 -25.60
C LEU A 188 -5.23 -13.52 -24.59
N VAL A 189 -4.19 -12.75 -24.95
CA VAL A 189 -3.13 -12.33 -24.02
C VAL A 189 -3.26 -10.81 -23.85
N TRP A 190 -3.47 -10.42 -22.61
CA TRP A 190 -3.60 -9.02 -22.20
C TRP A 190 -2.24 -8.53 -21.73
N ASN A 191 -1.70 -7.50 -22.39
CA ASN A 191 -0.37 -6.97 -22.09
C ASN A 191 -0.51 -5.64 -21.36
N TYR A 192 -0.06 -5.62 -20.11
CA TYR A 192 -0.04 -4.44 -19.25
C TYR A 192 1.39 -4.05 -18.93
N GLN A 193 1.65 -2.77 -18.73
CA GLN A 193 2.96 -2.26 -18.33
C GLN A 193 2.83 -1.09 -17.36
N LEU A 194 3.66 -1.11 -16.33
CA LEU A 194 3.84 -0.01 -15.40
C LEU A 194 5.32 0.31 -15.24
N ASP A 195 5.72 1.48 -15.74
CA ASP A 195 7.10 1.98 -15.71
C ASP A 195 7.46 2.71 -14.41
N ARG A 196 6.57 2.68 -13.43
CA ARG A 196 6.79 3.20 -12.08
C ARG A 196 7.00 2.02 -11.13
N PRO A 197 8.04 2.07 -10.27
CA PRO A 197 8.25 1.01 -9.29
C PRO A 197 7.16 1.04 -8.22
N ILE A 198 6.59 -0.12 -7.97
CA ILE A 198 5.56 -0.35 -6.96
C ILE A 198 5.94 -1.50 -6.04
N PRO A 199 5.47 -1.53 -4.80
CA PRO A 199 5.74 -2.63 -3.89
C PRO A 199 5.02 -3.90 -4.33
N PRO A 200 5.63 -5.10 -4.14
CA PRO A 200 5.07 -6.36 -4.63
C PRO A 200 3.67 -6.68 -4.10
N TYR A 201 3.34 -6.26 -2.86
CA TYR A 201 2.02 -6.51 -2.29
C TYR A 201 0.89 -5.81 -3.06
N THR A 202 1.19 -4.77 -3.87
CA THR A 202 0.23 -4.09 -4.73
C THR A 202 0.18 -4.64 -6.16
N PHE A 203 0.92 -5.70 -6.48
CA PHE A 203 0.82 -6.36 -7.77
C PHE A 203 -0.58 -6.95 -7.95
N VAL A 204 -1.24 -6.64 -9.06
CA VAL A 204 -2.64 -7.00 -9.24
C VAL A 204 -2.89 -7.72 -10.55
N VAL A 205 -3.74 -8.72 -10.46
CA VAL A 205 -4.44 -9.33 -11.58
C VAL A 205 -5.91 -9.47 -11.18
N ALA A 206 -6.80 -9.04 -12.06
CA ALA A 206 -8.24 -9.32 -11.93
C ALA A 206 -8.76 -9.88 -13.25
N VAL A 207 -9.49 -10.99 -13.19
CA VAL A 207 -10.13 -11.63 -14.34
C VAL A 207 -11.59 -11.89 -14.02
N ALA A 208 -12.51 -11.26 -14.74
CA ALA A 208 -13.94 -11.47 -14.58
C ALA A 208 -14.70 -10.99 -15.82
N LYS A 209 -16.01 -11.18 -15.82
CA LYS A 209 -16.90 -10.60 -16.84
C LYS A 209 -17.28 -9.18 -16.44
N PHE A 210 -16.31 -8.28 -16.47
CA PHE A 210 -16.53 -6.88 -16.09
C PHE A 210 -17.33 -6.09 -17.13
N ALA A 211 -18.15 -5.15 -16.63
CA ALA A 211 -18.50 -3.94 -17.33
C ALA A 211 -17.42 -2.88 -17.03
N VAL A 212 -16.83 -2.33 -18.08
CA VAL A 212 -15.80 -1.29 -17.95
C VAL A 212 -16.41 0.05 -18.33
N THR A 213 -16.43 0.98 -17.38
CA THR A 213 -16.97 2.33 -17.60
C THR A 213 -15.84 3.35 -17.47
N HIS A 214 -15.62 4.16 -18.50
CA HIS A 214 -14.70 5.29 -18.44
C HIS A 214 -15.37 6.45 -17.70
N LEU A 215 -14.71 6.94 -16.67
CA LEU A 215 -15.07 8.17 -15.97
C LEU A 215 -14.39 9.37 -16.63
N PRO A 216 -14.84 10.61 -16.38
CA PRO A 216 -14.11 11.80 -16.76
C PRO A 216 -12.68 11.80 -16.18
N ASP A 217 -11.71 12.24 -16.96
CA ASP A 217 -10.34 12.40 -16.49
C ASP A 217 -10.30 13.35 -15.30
N ALA A 218 -9.53 13.00 -14.29
CA ALA A 218 -9.37 13.80 -13.08
C ALA A 218 -8.06 14.61 -13.08
N ALA A 219 -7.95 15.57 -12.16
CA ALA A 219 -6.75 16.34 -11.86
C ALA A 219 -6.09 17.02 -13.07
N CYS A 220 -6.86 17.34 -14.11
CA CYS A 220 -6.35 17.95 -15.34
C CYS A 220 -5.75 19.36 -15.12
N SER A 221 -5.99 20.00 -13.97
CA SER A 221 -5.30 21.23 -13.58
C SER A 221 -3.82 21.04 -13.23
N VAL A 222 -3.43 19.79 -12.91
CA VAL A 222 -2.04 19.39 -12.60
C VAL A 222 -1.52 18.45 -13.67
N ARG A 223 -2.17 17.31 -13.85
CA ARG A 223 -1.94 16.32 -14.91
C ARG A 223 -3.19 15.46 -15.05
N CYS A 224 -3.76 15.36 -16.24
CA CYS A 224 -4.92 14.51 -16.47
C CYS A 224 -4.65 13.06 -16.07
N VAL A 225 -5.58 12.48 -15.32
CA VAL A 225 -5.56 11.10 -14.83
C VAL A 225 -6.79 10.39 -15.38
N PRO A 226 -6.64 9.52 -16.39
CA PRO A 226 -7.71 8.66 -16.87
C PRO A 226 -8.24 7.77 -15.75
N GLN A 227 -9.56 7.67 -15.62
CA GLN A 227 -10.18 6.86 -14.58
C GLN A 227 -11.18 5.86 -15.18
N MET A 228 -11.26 4.70 -14.58
CA MET A 228 -12.14 3.60 -15.03
C MET A 228 -12.80 2.90 -13.84
N LEU A 229 -14.04 2.51 -14.04
CA LEU A 229 -14.75 1.55 -13.15
C LEU A 229 -14.80 0.19 -13.81
N TRP A 230 -14.45 -0.83 -13.04
CA TRP A 230 -14.52 -2.24 -13.41
C TRP A 230 -15.48 -2.95 -12.45
N THR A 231 -16.70 -3.16 -12.86
CA THR A 231 -17.77 -3.67 -11.99
C THR A 231 -18.45 -4.90 -12.59
N ALA A 232 -19.21 -5.61 -11.77
CA ALA A 232 -20.23 -6.50 -12.31
C ALA A 232 -21.21 -5.67 -13.18
N PRO A 233 -21.73 -6.22 -14.29
CA PRO A 233 -22.62 -5.46 -15.20
C PRO A 233 -23.81 -4.81 -14.49
N ASP A 234 -24.41 -5.51 -13.53
CA ASP A 234 -25.61 -5.04 -12.80
C ASP A 234 -25.30 -3.92 -11.79
N ASP A 235 -24.03 -3.73 -11.43
CA ASP A 235 -23.59 -2.73 -10.43
C ASP A 235 -23.03 -1.45 -11.05
N SER A 236 -22.77 -1.46 -12.37
CA SER A 236 -22.12 -0.35 -13.08
C SER A 236 -22.85 1.00 -12.91
N ALA A 237 -24.18 1.01 -13.09
CA ALA A 237 -24.99 2.24 -12.99
C ALA A 237 -24.98 2.80 -11.55
N TYR A 238 -25.06 1.95 -10.55
CA TYR A 238 -24.96 2.34 -9.14
C TYR A 238 -23.58 2.92 -8.81
N ALA A 239 -22.52 2.24 -9.25
CA ALA A 239 -21.16 2.65 -8.99
C ALA A 239 -20.88 4.08 -9.48
N VAL A 240 -21.31 4.40 -10.71
CA VAL A 240 -21.14 5.74 -11.29
C VAL A 240 -21.91 6.81 -10.52
N GLN A 241 -23.15 6.51 -10.12
CA GLN A 241 -24.07 7.50 -9.57
C GLN A 241 -23.85 7.80 -8.09
N GLU A 242 -23.35 6.81 -7.34
CA GLU A 242 -23.26 6.90 -5.88
C GLU A 242 -21.80 6.89 -5.37
N PRO A 243 -21.09 5.74 -5.22
CA PRO A 243 -19.81 5.75 -4.51
C PRO A 243 -18.71 6.50 -5.26
N PHE A 244 -18.68 6.44 -6.60
CA PHE A 244 -17.61 7.04 -7.39
C PHE A 244 -17.99 8.37 -8.06
N ARG A 245 -19.15 8.92 -7.74
CA ARG A 245 -19.62 10.20 -8.30
C ARG A 245 -18.62 11.33 -8.14
N ARG A 246 -17.87 11.35 -7.04
CA ARG A 246 -16.91 12.41 -6.71
C ARG A 246 -15.45 11.98 -6.75
N VAL A 247 -15.16 10.79 -7.28
CA VAL A 247 -13.78 10.29 -7.26
C VAL A 247 -12.80 11.20 -8.02
N GLY A 248 -13.25 11.83 -9.11
CA GLY A 248 -12.44 12.82 -9.83
C GLY A 248 -12.09 14.03 -8.97
N GLU A 249 -13.00 14.50 -8.12
CA GLU A 249 -12.76 15.60 -7.18
C GLU A 249 -11.75 15.18 -6.08
N ILE A 250 -11.83 13.92 -5.61
CA ILE A 250 -10.89 13.37 -4.62
C ILE A 250 -9.47 13.36 -5.20
N VAL A 251 -9.29 12.84 -6.42
CA VAL A 251 -7.98 12.80 -7.10
C VAL A 251 -7.45 14.22 -7.34
N GLU A 252 -8.32 15.16 -7.74
CA GLU A 252 -7.95 16.58 -7.91
C GLU A 252 -7.50 17.21 -6.59
N PHE A 253 -8.23 16.96 -5.50
CA PHE A 253 -7.92 17.49 -4.18
C PHE A 253 -6.55 17.02 -3.69
N TYR A 254 -6.25 15.71 -3.77
CA TYR A 254 -4.96 15.17 -3.35
C TYR A 254 -3.83 15.62 -4.28
N SER A 255 -4.08 15.71 -5.59
CA SER A 255 -3.08 16.21 -6.53
C SER A 255 -2.65 17.64 -6.25
N ARG A 256 -3.57 18.49 -5.81
CA ARG A 256 -3.27 19.88 -5.40
C ARG A 256 -2.61 19.96 -4.02
N LEU A 257 -3.02 19.13 -3.09
CA LEU A 257 -2.50 19.13 -1.72
C LEU A 257 -1.07 18.59 -1.66
N ILE A 258 -0.82 17.45 -2.31
CA ILE A 258 0.40 16.64 -2.17
C ILE A 258 1.32 16.82 -3.39
N GLY A 259 0.77 16.69 -4.59
CA GLY A 259 1.51 16.70 -5.84
C GLY A 259 0.86 15.82 -6.90
N PRO A 260 1.38 15.80 -8.14
CA PRO A 260 0.78 15.05 -9.24
C PRO A 260 0.52 13.59 -8.87
N PHE A 261 -0.61 13.07 -9.34
CA PHE A 261 -0.92 11.64 -9.24
C PHE A 261 0.25 10.79 -9.78
N PRO A 262 0.73 9.77 -9.06
CA PRO A 262 1.98 9.10 -9.41
C PRO A 262 1.92 8.26 -10.69
N TYR A 263 0.76 7.71 -11.02
CA TYR A 263 0.59 6.67 -12.03
C TYR A 263 -0.05 7.16 -13.33
N PRO A 264 -0.05 6.35 -14.42
CA PRO A 264 -0.63 6.76 -15.70
C PRO A 264 -2.16 6.83 -15.71
N SER A 265 -2.83 6.03 -14.90
CA SER A 265 -4.29 5.92 -14.80
C SER A 265 -4.71 5.34 -13.45
N LEU A 266 -6.00 5.39 -13.14
CA LEU A 266 -6.58 4.80 -11.94
C LEU A 266 -7.83 3.99 -12.30
N ALA A 267 -7.85 2.73 -11.88
CA ALA A 267 -9.02 1.87 -11.94
C ALA A 267 -9.62 1.65 -10.55
N HIS A 268 -10.94 1.65 -10.46
CA HIS A 268 -11.71 1.27 -9.28
C HIS A 268 -12.45 -0.03 -9.61
N VAL A 269 -12.21 -1.06 -8.83
CA VAL A 269 -12.58 -2.45 -9.19
C VAL A 269 -13.48 -3.05 -8.14
N GLU A 270 -14.66 -3.50 -8.53
CA GLU A 270 -15.47 -4.40 -7.72
C GLU A 270 -14.78 -5.77 -7.66
N ALA A 271 -14.38 -6.19 -6.49
CA ALA A 271 -13.55 -7.36 -6.30
C ALA A 271 -14.00 -8.23 -5.14
N VAL A 272 -13.46 -9.43 -5.08
CA VAL A 272 -13.55 -10.28 -3.89
C VAL A 272 -12.28 -10.10 -3.09
N THR A 273 -12.39 -9.40 -1.98
CA THR A 273 -11.30 -9.15 -1.04
C THR A 273 -11.81 -9.30 0.40
N PRO A 274 -10.99 -9.72 1.37
CA PRO A 274 -11.39 -9.76 2.79
C PRO A 274 -11.52 -8.36 3.41
N PHE A 275 -10.94 -7.34 2.77
CA PHE A 275 -10.93 -5.95 3.23
C PHE A 275 -12.12 -5.17 2.67
N GLY A 276 -12.42 -3.99 3.23
CA GLY A 276 -13.40 -3.08 2.64
C GLY A 276 -12.90 -2.50 1.31
N GLY A 277 -11.65 -2.07 1.30
CA GLY A 277 -10.85 -1.69 0.13
C GLY A 277 -9.47 -2.32 0.20
N MET A 278 -8.75 -2.26 -0.90
CA MET A 278 -7.34 -2.64 -1.04
C MET A 278 -6.70 -1.73 -2.09
N GLU A 279 -5.73 -1.00 -1.68
CA GLU A 279 -5.11 0.13 -2.37
C GLU A 279 -4.26 -0.20 -3.58
N ASN A 280 -4.26 -1.41 -4.08
CA ASN A 280 -3.38 -1.86 -5.17
C ASN A 280 -3.02 -0.74 -6.17
N SER A 281 -1.74 -0.53 -6.40
CA SER A 281 -1.24 0.55 -7.27
C SER A 281 -1.89 0.54 -8.64
N THR A 282 -2.47 1.66 -9.07
CA THR A 282 -3.24 1.85 -10.31
C THR A 282 -4.61 1.18 -10.38
N ALA A 283 -4.94 0.26 -9.47
CA ALA A 283 -6.18 -0.54 -9.55
C ALA A 283 -6.72 -0.89 -8.16
N ILE A 284 -7.41 0.03 -7.53
CA ILE A 284 -7.98 -0.14 -6.18
C ILE A 284 -9.11 -1.17 -6.22
N PHE A 285 -9.03 -2.17 -5.35
CA PHE A 285 -10.09 -3.16 -5.20
C PHE A 285 -11.04 -2.79 -4.07
N TYR A 286 -12.33 -2.97 -4.26
CA TYR A 286 -13.36 -2.75 -3.27
C TYR A 286 -14.24 -3.99 -3.14
N ASN A 287 -14.59 -4.35 -1.91
CA ASN A 287 -15.35 -5.55 -1.62
C ASN A 287 -16.75 -5.51 -2.28
N ASP A 288 -17.06 -6.56 -3.03
CA ASP A 288 -18.33 -6.72 -3.74
C ASP A 288 -19.58 -6.70 -2.82
N SER A 289 -19.41 -6.99 -1.52
CA SER A 289 -20.49 -6.88 -0.55
C SER A 289 -21.01 -5.45 -0.35
N LEU A 290 -20.16 -4.44 -0.55
CA LEU A 290 -20.53 -3.03 -0.46
C LEU A 290 -21.48 -2.65 -1.60
N TYR A 291 -21.24 -3.18 -2.80
CA TYR A 291 -22.09 -2.98 -3.96
C TYR A 291 -23.45 -3.69 -3.76
N ARG A 292 -23.45 -4.94 -3.32
CA ARG A 292 -24.68 -5.69 -3.02
C ARG A 292 -25.54 -5.04 -1.94
N ALA A 293 -24.90 -4.50 -0.90
CA ALA A 293 -25.59 -3.81 0.20
C ALA A 293 -26.07 -2.41 -0.16
N ARG A 294 -25.62 -1.84 -1.29
CA ARG A 294 -25.84 -0.42 -1.65
C ARG A 294 -25.43 0.52 -0.51
N ALA A 295 -24.36 0.17 0.21
CA ALA A 295 -23.89 0.86 1.41
C ALA A 295 -22.38 1.11 1.30
N PHE A 296 -21.98 1.86 0.26
CA PHE A 296 -20.60 2.13 -0.05
C PHE A 296 -20.22 3.52 0.46
N PRO A 297 -19.34 3.65 1.47
CA PRO A 297 -19.00 4.94 2.05
C PRO A 297 -17.99 5.72 1.20
N GLU A 298 -18.23 7.00 0.98
CA GLU A 298 -17.31 7.89 0.23
C GLU A 298 -15.95 8.05 0.94
N ASP A 299 -15.93 7.99 2.28
CA ASP A 299 -14.68 8.07 3.04
C ASP A 299 -13.75 6.87 2.77
N LEU A 300 -14.29 5.71 2.46
CA LEU A 300 -13.50 4.56 1.98
C LEU A 300 -12.84 4.87 0.62
N VAL A 301 -13.61 5.42 -0.34
CA VAL A 301 -13.05 5.80 -1.65
C VAL A 301 -11.92 6.82 -1.49
N ALA A 302 -12.11 7.80 -0.60
CA ALA A 302 -11.08 8.80 -0.32
C ALA A 302 -9.84 8.19 0.35
N HIS A 303 -10.02 7.24 1.29
CA HIS A 303 -8.94 6.52 1.96
C HIS A 303 -8.10 5.72 0.95
N GLU A 304 -8.73 4.84 0.19
CA GLU A 304 -8.02 3.99 -0.78
C GLU A 304 -7.35 4.83 -1.90
N THR A 305 -7.97 5.94 -2.29
CA THR A 305 -7.36 6.84 -3.28
C THR A 305 -6.13 7.55 -2.72
N ALA A 306 -6.11 7.88 -1.43
CA ALA A 306 -4.96 8.53 -0.79
C ALA A 306 -3.73 7.65 -0.75
N HIS A 307 -3.91 6.33 -0.63
CA HIS A 307 -2.82 5.36 -0.65
C HIS A 307 -2.00 5.42 -1.93
N GLN A 308 -2.56 5.85 -3.05
CA GLN A 308 -1.79 5.97 -4.30
C GLN A 308 -0.58 6.91 -4.15
N TRP A 309 -0.63 7.91 -3.21
CA TRP A 309 0.49 8.75 -2.84
C TRP A 309 1.31 8.18 -1.67
N PHE A 310 0.62 7.71 -0.60
CA PHE A 310 1.23 7.21 0.64
C PHE A 310 0.74 5.80 0.97
N GLY A 311 1.61 4.84 0.80
CA GLY A 311 1.41 3.39 0.74
C GLY A 311 2.02 2.85 -0.55
N ASP A 312 1.61 3.40 -1.70
CA ASP A 312 2.02 2.94 -3.02
C ASP A 312 3.24 3.69 -3.57
N ALA A 313 3.10 5.01 -3.86
CA ALA A 313 4.21 5.78 -4.44
C ALA A 313 5.32 6.05 -3.42
N VAL A 314 4.97 6.37 -2.19
CA VAL A 314 5.85 6.37 -1.03
C VAL A 314 5.43 5.22 -0.14
N THR A 315 6.22 4.17 -0.06
CA THR A 315 5.90 2.95 0.70
C THR A 315 6.72 2.91 1.99
N GLU A 316 6.20 2.31 3.03
CA GLU A 316 7.00 1.98 4.21
C GLU A 316 8.09 0.96 3.84
N ASP A 317 9.33 1.20 4.33
CA ASP A 317 10.45 0.28 4.10
C ASP A 317 10.36 -0.99 4.97
N ASP A 318 9.57 -0.95 6.02
CA ASP A 318 9.30 -2.06 6.93
C ASP A 318 7.84 -2.03 7.38
N TRP A 319 7.19 -3.18 7.43
CA TRP A 319 5.79 -3.32 7.83
C TRP A 319 5.46 -2.72 9.20
N HIS A 320 6.41 -2.65 10.14
CA HIS A 320 6.18 -2.00 11.43
C HIS A 320 5.98 -0.49 11.32
N HIS A 321 6.29 0.10 10.17
CA HIS A 321 6.07 1.51 9.86
C HIS A 321 4.79 1.76 9.04
N ILE A 322 3.87 0.79 8.95
CA ILE A 322 2.64 0.85 8.13
C ILE A 322 1.72 2.04 8.47
N TRP A 323 1.89 2.70 9.62
CA TRP A 323 1.18 3.94 9.90
C TRP A 323 1.49 5.06 8.88
N LEU A 324 2.65 4.98 8.18
CA LEU A 324 3.02 5.89 7.08
C LEU A 324 2.10 5.72 5.86
N SER A 325 1.47 4.56 5.73
CA SER A 325 0.42 4.27 4.76
C SER A 325 -0.96 4.53 5.38
N GLU A 326 -1.36 3.76 6.37
CA GLU A 326 -2.71 3.72 6.92
C GLU A 326 -3.11 4.98 7.70
N GLY A 327 -2.19 5.51 8.50
CA GLY A 327 -2.41 6.75 9.24
C GLY A 327 -2.56 7.95 8.31
N PHE A 328 -1.78 7.97 7.22
CA PHE A 328 -1.87 9.01 6.19
C PHE A 328 -3.19 8.91 5.43
N ALA A 329 -3.56 7.74 4.93
CA ALA A 329 -4.80 7.55 4.20
C ALA A 329 -6.02 7.88 5.07
N THR A 330 -6.03 7.46 6.34
CA THR A 330 -7.10 7.79 7.31
C THR A 330 -7.20 9.30 7.55
N TYR A 331 -6.07 10.00 7.66
CA TYR A 331 -6.10 11.45 7.87
C TYR A 331 -6.44 12.21 6.59
N LEU A 332 -5.96 11.78 5.44
CA LEU A 332 -6.29 12.40 4.16
C LEU A 332 -7.78 12.24 3.82
N ALA A 333 -8.39 11.12 4.16
CA ALA A 333 -9.86 10.97 4.08
C ALA A 333 -10.59 11.94 5.02
N ALA A 334 -10.06 12.22 6.22
CA ALA A 334 -10.60 13.24 7.10
C ALA A 334 -10.41 14.67 6.54
N MET A 335 -9.29 14.95 5.86
CA MET A 335 -9.06 16.22 5.16
C MET A 335 -9.97 16.37 3.93
N TRP A 336 -10.31 15.28 3.24
CA TRP A 336 -11.35 15.29 2.22
C TRP A 336 -12.72 15.64 2.81
N ALA A 337 -13.09 15.05 3.94
CA ALA A 337 -14.32 15.41 4.65
C ALA A 337 -14.33 16.90 5.06
N GLU A 338 -13.18 17.46 5.48
CA GLU A 338 -13.03 18.91 5.73
C GLU A 338 -13.25 19.73 4.47
N HIS A 339 -12.68 19.30 3.35
CA HIS A 339 -12.84 19.99 2.07
C HIS A 339 -14.31 20.09 1.64
N VAL A 340 -15.07 19.02 1.87
CA VAL A 340 -16.49 18.95 1.49
C VAL A 340 -17.42 19.64 2.50
N GLY A 341 -17.21 19.38 3.78
CA GLY A 341 -18.13 19.75 4.86
C GLY A 341 -17.57 20.75 5.88
N GLY A 342 -16.37 21.28 5.62
CA GLY A 342 -15.72 22.29 6.47
C GLY A 342 -15.18 21.72 7.78
N ALA A 343 -14.73 22.62 8.67
CA ALA A 343 -14.08 22.27 9.93
C ALA A 343 -14.95 21.40 10.86
N GLN A 344 -16.27 21.50 10.76
CA GLN A 344 -17.17 20.65 11.54
C GLN A 344 -17.09 19.18 11.10
N ALA A 345 -17.02 18.92 9.80
CA ALA A 345 -16.90 17.57 9.28
C ALA A 345 -15.56 16.95 9.71
N LEU A 346 -14.46 17.71 9.62
CA LEU A 346 -13.17 17.27 10.17
C LEU A 346 -13.27 16.91 11.65
N ALA A 347 -13.82 17.81 12.47
CA ALA A 347 -13.96 17.59 13.91
C ALA A 347 -14.77 16.32 14.23
N MET A 348 -15.86 16.08 13.49
CA MET A 348 -16.69 14.87 13.67
C MET A 348 -15.92 13.61 13.28
N THR A 349 -15.20 13.62 12.15
CA THR A 349 -14.40 12.47 11.69
C THR A 349 -13.28 12.17 12.68
N MET A 350 -12.53 13.18 13.09
CA MET A 350 -11.45 13.00 14.06
C MET A 350 -11.96 12.54 15.43
N ARG A 351 -13.15 13.02 15.85
CA ARG A 351 -13.79 12.54 17.07
C ARG A 351 -14.15 11.06 16.96
N ARG A 352 -14.75 10.64 15.85
CA ARG A 352 -15.05 9.21 15.59
C ARG A 352 -13.77 8.35 15.68
N ASN A 353 -12.68 8.81 15.04
CA ASN A 353 -11.40 8.11 15.10
C ASN A 353 -10.87 8.00 16.54
N ALA A 354 -10.99 9.06 17.35
CA ALA A 354 -10.62 9.02 18.77
C ALA A 354 -11.47 8.03 19.55
N ASP A 355 -12.79 8.04 19.36
CA ASP A 355 -13.71 7.16 20.08
C ASP A 355 -13.45 5.68 19.74
N VAL A 356 -13.16 5.36 18.47
CA VAL A 356 -12.75 4.00 18.03
C VAL A 356 -11.44 3.59 18.71
N TYR A 357 -10.40 4.44 18.66
CA TYR A 357 -9.12 4.17 19.30
C TYR A 357 -9.25 3.94 20.80
N PHE A 358 -9.99 4.82 21.52
CA PHE A 358 -10.14 4.72 22.97
C PHE A 358 -10.91 3.47 23.41
N ALA A 359 -11.76 2.93 22.56
CA ALA A 359 -12.50 1.69 22.83
C ALA A 359 -11.70 0.41 22.52
N SER A 360 -10.54 0.52 21.88
CA SER A 360 -9.74 -0.61 21.42
C SER A 360 -8.69 -1.05 22.43
N ALA A 361 -8.21 -2.29 22.32
CA ALA A 361 -7.06 -2.80 23.08
C ALA A 361 -5.72 -2.22 22.57
N SER A 362 -5.71 -1.59 21.39
CA SER A 362 -4.53 -1.00 20.79
C SER A 362 -3.95 0.16 21.59
N VAL A 363 -4.73 0.75 22.52
CA VAL A 363 -4.27 1.82 23.42
C VAL A 363 -3.12 1.39 24.33
N GLU A 364 -2.98 0.09 24.62
CA GLU A 364 -1.93 -0.44 25.49
C GLU A 364 -0.59 -0.65 24.77
N ARG A 365 -0.55 -0.43 23.45
CA ARG A 365 0.62 -0.67 22.61
C ARG A 365 1.02 0.59 21.85
N PRO A 366 2.33 0.76 21.52
CA PRO A 366 2.76 1.85 20.66
C PRO A 366 2.37 1.62 19.20
N ILE A 367 2.49 2.66 18.36
CA ILE A 367 2.37 2.53 16.89
C ILE A 367 3.53 1.68 16.36
N LEU A 368 4.76 2.07 16.66
CA LEU A 368 5.95 1.29 16.33
C LEU A 368 6.14 0.21 17.39
N ASP A 369 5.62 -0.96 17.15
CA ASP A 369 5.67 -2.07 18.08
C ASP A 369 6.53 -3.22 17.53
N PRO A 370 7.80 -3.32 17.96
CA PRO A 370 8.73 -4.35 17.48
C PRO A 370 8.37 -5.76 17.98
N ALA A 371 7.41 -5.89 18.89
CA ALA A 371 6.95 -7.19 19.38
C ALA A 371 5.96 -7.88 18.44
N VAL A 372 5.39 -7.17 17.47
CA VAL A 372 4.49 -7.76 16.46
C VAL A 372 5.25 -8.74 15.59
N ARG A 373 4.75 -9.96 15.48
CA ARG A 373 5.29 -11.03 14.62
C ARG A 373 4.30 -11.45 13.53
N ASN A 374 3.01 -11.38 13.81
CA ASN A 374 1.98 -11.60 12.82
C ASN A 374 1.63 -10.27 12.16
N LEU A 375 1.98 -10.11 10.89
CA LEU A 375 1.78 -8.88 10.12
C LEU A 375 0.29 -8.49 10.02
N ASP A 376 -0.63 -9.45 9.96
CA ASP A 376 -2.07 -9.14 9.99
C ASP A 376 -2.48 -8.33 11.22
N SER A 377 -1.75 -8.47 12.34
CA SER A 377 -1.98 -7.71 13.58
C SER A 377 -1.56 -6.24 13.49
N LEU A 378 -0.89 -5.82 12.41
CA LEU A 378 -0.56 -4.43 12.15
C LEU A 378 -1.76 -3.63 11.65
N LEU A 379 -2.80 -4.27 11.11
CA LEU A 379 -4.05 -3.61 10.76
C LEU A 379 -4.88 -3.36 12.03
N ASN A 380 -4.52 -2.35 12.78
CA ASN A 380 -5.12 -2.03 14.07
C ASN A 380 -5.24 -0.52 14.28
N GLU A 381 -5.98 -0.11 15.31
CA GLU A 381 -6.33 1.27 15.58
C GLU A 381 -5.12 2.17 15.91
N ASN A 382 -3.95 1.61 16.24
CA ASN A 382 -2.73 2.39 16.35
C ASN A 382 -2.27 2.92 14.98
N ASN A 383 -2.26 2.06 13.96
CA ASN A 383 -1.78 2.43 12.64
C ASN A 383 -2.77 3.32 11.88
N TYR A 384 -4.07 3.10 12.05
CA TYR A 384 -5.15 3.89 11.42
C TYR A 384 -5.51 5.14 12.25
N GLN A 385 -6.26 4.94 13.32
CA GLN A 385 -6.90 6.03 14.07
C GLN A 385 -5.89 6.87 14.83
N LYS A 386 -4.99 6.25 15.60
CA LYS A 386 -3.91 7.00 16.31
C LYS A 386 -2.94 7.60 15.31
N GLY A 387 -2.57 6.89 14.23
CA GLY A 387 -1.75 7.43 13.13
C GLY A 387 -2.34 8.69 12.54
N SER A 388 -3.65 8.69 12.26
CA SER A 388 -4.36 9.89 11.78
C SER A 388 -4.33 11.05 12.79
N TRP A 389 -4.43 10.76 14.09
CA TRP A 389 -4.31 11.75 15.15
C TRP A 389 -2.91 12.30 15.30
N VAL A 390 -1.87 11.51 15.05
CA VAL A 390 -0.47 11.99 14.98
C VAL A 390 -0.36 13.09 13.90
N LEU A 391 -0.90 12.84 12.72
CA LEU A 391 -0.88 13.85 11.64
C LEU A 391 -1.74 15.07 11.95
N HIS A 392 -2.92 14.87 12.56
CA HIS A 392 -3.81 15.97 12.94
C HIS A 392 -3.18 16.89 14.01
N GLN A 393 -2.56 16.32 15.02
CA GLN A 393 -1.83 17.06 16.06
C GLN A 393 -0.61 17.78 15.50
N LEU A 394 0.13 17.12 14.59
CA LEU A 394 1.25 17.71 13.88
C LEU A 394 0.80 18.95 13.09
N ARG A 395 -0.31 18.84 12.31
CA ARG A 395 -0.90 19.98 11.60
C ARG A 395 -1.25 21.13 12.56
N GLY A 396 -1.83 20.82 13.72
CA GLY A 396 -2.08 21.82 14.77
C GLY A 396 -0.82 22.45 15.35
N LEU A 397 0.27 21.69 15.43
CA LEU A 397 1.55 22.14 16.00
C LEU A 397 2.33 23.07 15.08
N ILE A 398 2.33 22.79 13.76
CA ILE A 398 3.13 23.55 12.77
C ILE A 398 2.29 24.47 11.88
N GLY A 399 0.97 24.30 11.86
CA GLY A 399 0.01 25.04 11.04
C GLY A 399 -0.16 24.45 9.63
N ASP A 400 -1.29 24.78 9.00
CA ASP A 400 -1.74 24.23 7.71
C ASP A 400 -0.72 24.37 6.59
N SER A 401 -0.11 25.54 6.47
CA SER A 401 0.82 25.84 5.37
C SER A 401 2.09 25.02 5.45
N LEU A 402 2.68 24.88 6.63
CA LEU A 402 3.90 24.09 6.83
C LEU A 402 3.59 22.60 6.76
N PHE A 403 2.42 22.18 7.24
CA PHE A 403 1.97 20.79 7.11
C PHE A 403 1.83 20.38 5.64
N ALA A 404 1.14 21.19 4.82
CA ALA A 404 1.01 20.93 3.39
C ALA A 404 2.37 20.96 2.67
N ALA A 405 3.28 21.87 3.06
CA ALA A 405 4.63 21.92 2.50
C ALA A 405 5.43 20.65 2.87
N ALA A 406 5.30 20.16 4.10
CA ALA A 406 5.94 18.92 4.55
C ALA A 406 5.44 17.70 3.77
N LEU A 407 4.12 17.57 3.57
CA LEU A 407 3.55 16.49 2.75
C LEU A 407 4.10 16.51 1.32
N ARG A 408 4.16 17.68 0.69
CA ARG A 408 4.74 17.83 -0.67
C ARG A 408 6.21 17.46 -0.71
N SER A 409 6.99 17.93 0.26
CA SER A 409 8.42 17.64 0.34
C SER A 409 8.67 16.15 0.57
N TYR A 410 7.86 15.51 1.43
CA TYR A 410 7.96 14.08 1.69
C TYR A 410 7.65 13.27 0.43
N TYR A 411 6.52 13.57 -0.24
CA TYR A 411 6.18 12.93 -1.51
C TYR A 411 7.25 13.14 -2.59
N GLN A 412 7.75 14.37 -2.76
CA GLN A 412 8.78 14.66 -3.77
C GLN A 412 10.09 13.92 -3.51
N SER A 413 10.45 13.73 -2.24
CA SER A 413 11.72 13.10 -1.84
C SER A 413 11.69 11.58 -1.92
N TYR A 414 10.51 10.99 -1.69
CA TYR A 414 10.39 9.53 -1.52
C TYR A 414 9.45 8.84 -2.50
N ARG A 415 8.78 9.57 -3.39
CA ARG A 415 7.96 8.91 -4.42
C ARG A 415 8.83 7.97 -5.25
N ASP A 416 8.28 6.85 -5.63
CA ASP A 416 8.95 5.75 -6.33
C ASP A 416 10.02 5.02 -5.47
N SER A 417 10.00 5.25 -4.14
CA SER A 417 10.91 4.67 -3.16
C SER A 417 10.17 4.29 -1.88
N SER A 418 10.91 3.79 -0.91
CA SER A 418 10.42 3.48 0.43
C SER A 418 10.98 4.45 1.48
N ALA A 419 10.33 4.53 2.65
CA ALA A 419 10.72 5.41 3.74
C ALA A 419 10.39 4.80 5.11
N LEU A 420 11.13 5.24 6.12
CA LEU A 420 10.88 4.95 7.52
C LEU A 420 10.27 6.19 8.22
N SER A 421 9.75 5.99 9.43
CA SER A 421 9.17 7.08 10.24
C SER A 421 10.16 8.24 10.49
N GLU A 422 11.45 7.92 10.63
CA GLU A 422 12.53 8.89 10.80
C GLU A 422 12.72 9.79 9.59
N ASP A 423 12.48 9.26 8.41
CA ASP A 423 12.55 10.03 7.16
C ASP A 423 11.46 11.08 7.09
N PHE A 424 10.23 10.70 7.44
CA PHE A 424 9.13 11.66 7.54
C PHE A 424 9.39 12.71 8.63
N ALA A 425 9.83 12.28 9.83
CA ALA A 425 10.18 13.19 10.93
C ALA A 425 11.24 14.21 10.52
N ARG A 426 12.26 13.77 9.78
CA ARG A 426 13.33 14.64 9.25
C ARG A 426 12.79 15.67 8.25
N VAL A 427 11.97 15.25 7.31
CA VAL A 427 11.34 16.15 6.32
C VAL A 427 10.46 17.19 7.00
N VAL A 428 9.66 16.78 7.99
CA VAL A 428 8.79 17.69 8.75
C VAL A 428 9.61 18.68 9.56
N SER A 429 10.68 18.23 10.23
CA SER A 429 11.58 19.10 11.01
C SER A 429 12.24 20.17 10.13
N GLN A 430 12.67 19.78 8.92
CA GLN A 430 13.22 20.70 7.92
C GLN A 430 12.17 21.73 7.47
N ALA A 431 10.97 21.29 7.10
CA ALA A 431 9.88 22.17 6.67
C ALA A 431 9.44 23.15 7.79
N ALA A 432 9.45 22.70 9.05
CA ALA A 432 9.08 23.50 10.21
C ALA A 432 10.21 24.42 10.70
N GLY A 433 11.44 24.25 10.21
CA GLY A 433 12.62 25.00 10.67
C GLY A 433 13.00 24.76 12.12
N ARG A 434 12.60 23.65 12.71
CA ARG A 434 12.89 23.25 14.09
C ARG A 434 12.85 21.74 14.27
N ASP A 435 13.58 21.23 15.24
CA ASP A 435 13.59 19.83 15.60
C ASP A 435 12.22 19.38 16.17
N LEU A 436 11.64 18.33 15.58
CA LEU A 436 10.39 17.70 15.99
C LEU A 436 10.58 16.20 16.32
N ASP A 437 11.79 15.69 16.43
CA ASP A 437 12.07 14.30 16.80
C ASP A 437 11.41 13.90 18.11
N TRP A 438 11.39 14.80 19.08
CA TRP A 438 10.72 14.58 20.37
C TRP A 438 9.23 14.25 20.19
N TYR A 439 8.57 14.93 19.25
CA TYR A 439 7.14 14.74 18.96
C TYR A 439 6.90 13.34 18.39
N PHE A 440 7.62 13.00 17.33
CA PHE A 440 7.46 11.68 16.68
C PHE A 440 7.84 10.54 17.60
N ARG A 441 8.93 10.67 18.36
CA ARG A 441 9.34 9.68 19.37
C ARG A 441 8.24 9.44 20.38
N GLN A 442 7.68 10.49 20.97
CA GLN A 442 6.58 10.35 21.91
C GLN A 442 5.35 9.74 21.28
N ALA A 443 4.92 10.22 20.12
CA ALA A 443 3.69 9.80 19.48
C ALA A 443 3.73 8.33 18.97
N LEU A 444 4.90 7.91 18.47
CA LEU A 444 5.05 6.61 17.81
C LEU A 444 5.51 5.48 18.73
N THR A 445 6.32 5.77 19.74
CA THR A 445 6.92 4.73 20.60
C THR A 445 6.27 4.60 21.97
N GLN A 446 5.35 5.51 22.33
CA GLN A 446 4.64 5.44 23.60
C GLN A 446 3.21 4.91 23.39
N PRO A 447 2.76 3.99 24.26
CA PRO A 447 1.36 3.55 24.26
C PRO A 447 0.43 4.64 24.80
N GLY A 448 -0.87 4.48 24.57
CA GLY A 448 -1.89 5.33 25.16
C GLY A 448 -2.00 6.72 24.53
N TYR A 449 -2.52 7.63 25.32
CA TYR A 449 -2.79 9.02 24.96
C TYR A 449 -2.72 9.92 26.21
N PRO A 450 -2.52 11.25 26.06
CA PRO A 450 -2.49 12.16 27.19
C PRO A 450 -3.83 12.19 27.94
N VAL A 451 -3.80 11.94 29.25
CA VAL A 451 -4.94 12.11 30.16
C VAL A 451 -4.72 13.37 30.97
N LEU A 452 -5.60 14.35 30.79
CA LEU A 452 -5.41 15.69 31.35
C LEU A 452 -6.48 15.98 32.42
N ASP A 453 -6.03 16.38 33.62
CA ASP A 453 -6.85 17.06 34.62
C ASP A 453 -6.71 18.58 34.38
N VAL A 454 -7.80 19.23 33.96
CA VAL A 454 -7.80 20.66 33.65
C VAL A 454 -8.64 21.40 34.68
N ARG A 455 -8.00 22.31 35.41
CA ARG A 455 -8.63 23.20 36.38
C ARG A 455 -8.50 24.64 35.92
N TRP A 456 -9.49 25.43 36.15
CA TRP A 456 -9.43 26.84 35.82
C TRP A 456 -10.08 27.70 36.92
N LYS A 457 -9.57 28.91 37.10
CA LYS A 457 -10.15 29.90 37.97
C LYS A 457 -10.05 31.28 37.34
N ARG A 458 -11.05 32.13 37.61
CA ARG A 458 -11.02 33.52 37.21
C ARG A 458 -10.64 34.37 38.45
N ASP A 459 -9.62 35.23 38.27
CA ASP A 459 -9.13 36.09 39.31
C ASP A 459 -8.77 37.46 38.72
N GLY A 460 -9.41 38.57 39.22
CA GLY A 460 -9.11 39.95 38.82
C GLY A 460 -9.14 40.20 37.31
N GLY A 461 -10.01 39.55 36.54
CA GLY A 461 -10.14 39.71 35.09
C GLY A 461 -9.16 38.80 34.31
N LYS A 462 -8.32 38.02 34.99
CA LYS A 462 -7.43 36.99 34.39
C LYS A 462 -8.06 35.63 34.53
N LEU A 463 -7.80 34.75 33.52
CA LEU A 463 -8.12 33.33 33.57
C LEU A 463 -6.83 32.55 33.86
N GLY A 464 -6.77 31.93 35.04
CA GLY A 464 -5.74 30.97 35.39
C GLY A 464 -6.17 29.56 34.98
N ILE A 465 -5.36 28.85 34.19
CA ILE A 465 -5.60 27.47 33.79
C ILE A 465 -4.46 26.62 34.31
N GLU A 466 -4.77 25.59 35.08
CA GLU A 466 -3.84 24.55 35.51
C GLU A 466 -4.15 23.27 34.72
N ILE A 467 -3.17 22.75 34.01
CA ILE A 467 -3.27 21.49 33.28
C ILE A 467 -2.30 20.50 33.89
N ARG A 468 -2.80 19.36 34.35
CA ARG A 468 -1.99 18.28 34.92
C ARG A 468 -2.19 17.04 34.07
N GLN A 469 -1.10 16.49 33.55
CA GLN A 469 -1.08 15.22 32.83
C GLN A 469 -1.04 14.08 33.87
N THR A 470 -1.99 13.11 33.78
CA THR A 470 -2.26 12.16 34.87
C THR A 470 -2.14 10.69 34.46
N GLN A 471 -1.94 10.38 33.16
CA GLN A 471 -1.70 8.99 32.74
C GLN A 471 -0.42 8.46 33.40
N LYS A 472 -0.39 7.15 33.64
CA LYS A 472 0.84 6.47 34.08
C LYS A 472 1.86 6.47 32.94
N PRO A 473 3.16 6.55 33.30
CA PRO A 473 4.24 6.45 32.32
C PRO A 473 4.24 5.11 31.60
#